data_db48095a5e013dc2a51eae37c2b0a65f
#
_entry.id   db48095a5e013dc2a51eae37c2b0a65f
#
_cell.length_a   1.000
_cell.length_b   1.000
_cell.length_c   1.000
_cell.angle_alpha   90.00
_cell.angle_beta   90.00
_cell.angle_gamma   90.00
#
_symmetry.space_group_name_H-M   'P 1'
#
loop_
_entity.id
_entity.type
_entity.pdbx_description
1 polymer ?
#
loop_
_entity_poly.entity_id
_entity_poly.type
_entity_poly.pdbx_seq_one_letter_code
_entity_poly.pdbx_strand_id
1 'polypeptide(L)'
;MRLQSISTYISRLTVSLLLLLTMAQHAEGQKIFRLEKDSIPFFRGFALSFDLVGPAKMMLSDCGEYEGALRINLHDQWFPIFELGIGHANHEKDEVTGLAYKTTAPYFRLGMDWNIKKQKHDPYRIYAGFRYAFTNYSCDILNDDLKDPVWRTVSEFGEEDVKCYQHWLEGVFGIDASIIGPFHLGWTVRYKRRLFHSEGDIGNSWYVPGFGINDSDNMTINFNFIIDI
;
A
#
# COMPACT_ATOMS: atom_id res chain seq x y z
N MET A 1 -14.41 8.15 37.23
CA MET A 1 -14.02 9.30 36.39
C MET A 1 -13.70 8.95 34.93
N ARG A 2 -13.85 7.70 34.45
CA ARG A 2 -13.54 7.26 33.06
C ARG A 2 -14.77 7.20 32.11
N LEU A 3 -15.98 7.24 32.60
CA LEU A 3 -17.20 7.11 31.77
C LEU A 3 -17.58 8.40 31.02
N GLN A 4 -17.20 9.58 31.51
CA GLN A 4 -17.47 10.84 30.82
C GLN A 4 -16.64 11.05 29.56
N SER A 5 -15.44 10.48 29.48
CA SER A 5 -14.58 10.62 28.28
C SER A 5 -15.11 9.80 27.09
N ILE A 6 -15.63 8.61 27.34
CA ILE A 6 -16.16 7.71 26.27
C ILE A 6 -17.42 8.32 25.64
N SER A 7 -18.33 8.87 26.45
CA SER A 7 -19.52 9.58 25.96
C SER A 7 -19.17 10.78 25.07
N THR A 8 -18.13 11.52 25.42
CA THR A 8 -17.67 12.68 24.64
C THR A 8 -17.05 12.26 23.29
N TYR A 9 -16.33 11.13 23.24
CA TYR A 9 -15.80 10.59 21.98
C TYR A 9 -16.91 10.06 21.09
N ILE A 10 -17.88 9.34 21.64
CA ILE A 10 -19.03 8.84 20.89
C ILE A 10 -19.87 10.00 20.33
N SER A 11 -20.14 11.04 21.11
CA SER A 11 -20.90 12.19 20.64
C SER A 11 -20.15 12.98 19.54
N ARG A 12 -18.83 13.12 19.63
CA ARG A 12 -18.02 13.75 18.58
C ARG A 12 -18.02 12.92 17.30
N LEU A 13 -17.94 11.60 17.42
CA LEU A 13 -17.94 10.66 16.28
C LEU A 13 -19.33 10.66 15.61
N THR A 14 -20.42 10.69 16.36
CA THR A 14 -21.78 10.79 15.82
C THR A 14 -22.03 12.15 15.15
N VAL A 15 -21.58 13.25 15.73
CA VAL A 15 -21.70 14.58 15.13
C VAL A 15 -20.88 14.69 13.85
N SER A 16 -19.65 14.19 13.81
CA SER A 16 -18.84 14.20 12.59
C SER A 16 -19.42 13.29 11.50
N LEU A 17 -19.99 12.14 11.85
CA LEU A 17 -20.67 11.25 10.92
C LEU A 17 -21.95 11.89 10.37
N LEU A 18 -22.73 12.58 11.19
CA LEU A 18 -23.92 13.33 10.79
C LEU A 18 -23.56 14.51 9.86
N LEU A 19 -22.48 15.23 10.16
CA LEU A 19 -21.94 16.29 9.30
C LEU A 19 -21.46 15.75 7.96
N LEU A 20 -20.79 14.62 7.94
CA LEU A 20 -20.40 13.91 6.70
C LEU A 20 -21.61 13.48 5.89
N LEU A 21 -22.65 12.95 6.53
CA LEU A 21 -23.90 12.54 5.87
C LEU A 21 -24.66 13.74 5.30
N THR A 22 -24.71 14.86 6.00
CA THR A 22 -25.37 16.10 5.50
C THR A 22 -24.57 16.75 4.37
N MET A 23 -23.25 16.73 4.43
CA MET A 23 -22.40 17.19 3.31
C MET A 23 -22.52 16.27 2.09
N ALA A 24 -22.67 14.97 2.28
CA ALA A 24 -22.91 14.02 1.20
C ALA A 24 -24.26 14.24 0.48
N GLN A 25 -25.26 14.76 1.17
CA GLN A 25 -26.55 15.12 0.56
C GLN A 25 -26.50 16.42 -0.27
N HIS A 26 -25.57 17.32 0.05
CA HIS A 26 -25.39 18.59 -0.66
C HIS A 26 -24.27 18.54 -1.70
N ALA A 27 -23.41 17.52 -1.66
CA ALA A 27 -22.42 17.33 -2.69
C ALA A 27 -23.15 16.87 -3.98
N GLU A 28 -22.92 17.54 -5.09
CA GLU A 28 -23.32 17.10 -6.44
C GLU A 28 -22.62 15.77 -6.85
N GLY A 29 -22.23 14.97 -5.87
CA GLY A 29 -21.59 13.67 -5.98
C GLY A 29 -22.38 12.61 -6.78
N GLN A 30 -23.67 12.88 -6.99
CA GLN A 30 -24.48 12.05 -7.92
C GLN A 30 -23.96 12.06 -9.36
N LYS A 31 -23.13 13.04 -9.75
CA LYS A 31 -22.51 13.07 -11.09
C LYS A 31 -21.31 12.14 -11.22
N ILE A 32 -20.65 11.81 -10.12
CA ILE A 32 -19.49 10.90 -10.11
C ILE A 32 -19.92 9.46 -10.46
N PHE A 33 -21.14 9.08 -10.10
CA PHE A 33 -21.72 7.76 -10.34
C PHE A 33 -22.64 7.71 -11.57
N ARG A 34 -22.75 8.77 -12.35
CA ARG A 34 -23.52 8.76 -13.60
C ARG A 34 -22.67 8.09 -14.69
N LEU A 35 -23.06 6.90 -15.06
CA LEU A 35 -22.65 6.28 -16.33
C LEU A 35 -23.12 7.18 -17.46
N GLU A 36 -22.20 7.69 -18.27
CA GLU A 36 -22.57 8.34 -19.53
C GLU A 36 -23.29 7.31 -20.39
N LYS A 37 -24.49 7.66 -20.85
CA LYS A 37 -25.24 6.84 -21.82
C LYS A 37 -24.56 6.99 -23.18
N ASP A 38 -23.55 6.19 -23.41
CA ASP A 38 -22.95 6.00 -24.73
C ASP A 38 -23.19 4.57 -25.22
N SER A 39 -22.75 4.25 -26.41
CA SER A 39 -22.87 2.92 -27.03
C SER A 39 -21.75 1.95 -26.60
N ILE A 40 -20.92 2.32 -25.60
CA ILE A 40 -19.78 1.53 -25.16
C ILE A 40 -20.21 0.50 -24.10
N PRO A 41 -19.77 -0.76 -24.19
CA PRO A 41 -20.11 -1.78 -23.21
C PRO A 41 -19.64 -1.41 -21.81
N PHE A 42 -20.43 -1.77 -20.79
CA PHE A 42 -20.08 -1.53 -19.39
C PHE A 42 -18.80 -2.28 -18.98
N PHE A 43 -18.69 -3.55 -19.35
CA PHE A 43 -17.48 -4.35 -19.14
C PHE A 43 -16.58 -4.26 -20.36
N ARG A 44 -15.32 -3.87 -20.18
CA ARG A 44 -14.36 -3.66 -21.25
C ARG A 44 -13.13 -4.55 -21.19
N GLY A 45 -13.09 -5.51 -20.27
CA GLY A 45 -12.01 -6.47 -20.13
C GLY A 45 -11.24 -6.33 -18.83
N PHE A 46 -10.08 -6.94 -18.83
CA PHE A 46 -9.16 -6.95 -17.70
C PHE A 46 -7.84 -6.29 -18.11
N ALA A 47 -7.08 -5.85 -17.11
CA ALA A 47 -5.69 -5.44 -17.30
C ALA A 47 -4.83 -6.14 -16.24
N LEU A 48 -3.72 -6.70 -16.67
CA LEU A 48 -2.66 -7.20 -15.80
C LEU A 48 -1.56 -6.17 -15.74
N SER A 49 -1.05 -5.91 -14.55
CA SER A 49 0.09 -5.00 -14.37
C SER A 49 1.17 -5.61 -13.48
N PHE A 50 2.43 -5.21 -13.76
CA PHE A 50 3.61 -5.63 -13.01
C PHE A 50 4.42 -4.38 -12.67
N ASP A 51 4.80 -4.25 -11.40
CA ASP A 51 5.70 -3.17 -10.97
C ASP A 51 7.14 -3.48 -11.38
N LEU A 52 7.83 -2.50 -11.93
CA LEU A 52 9.23 -2.58 -12.34
C LEU A 52 10.19 -1.94 -11.34
N VAL A 53 9.70 -1.06 -10.47
CA VAL A 53 10.52 -0.36 -9.47
C VAL A 53 10.89 -1.27 -8.32
N GLY A 54 9.97 -2.11 -7.87
CA GLY A 54 10.23 -3.06 -6.77
C GLY A 54 11.39 -4.00 -7.05
N PRO A 55 11.41 -4.73 -8.19
CA PRO A 55 12.56 -5.55 -8.59
C PRO A 55 13.85 -4.75 -8.76
N ALA A 56 13.79 -3.53 -9.31
CA ALA A 56 14.96 -2.67 -9.43
C ALA A 56 15.54 -2.27 -8.05
N LYS A 57 14.69 -2.02 -7.06
CA LYS A 57 15.11 -1.77 -5.68
C LYS A 57 15.83 -2.96 -5.08
N MET A 58 15.36 -4.19 -5.31
CA MET A 58 16.04 -5.41 -4.81
C MET A 58 17.46 -5.57 -5.36
N MET A 59 17.76 -5.00 -6.53
CA MET A 59 19.11 -5.03 -7.12
C MET A 59 20.02 -3.92 -6.56
N LEU A 60 19.45 -2.84 -6.01
CA LEU A 60 20.16 -1.62 -5.63
C LEU A 60 20.16 -1.37 -4.12
N SER A 61 19.33 -2.06 -3.34
CA SER A 61 19.19 -1.89 -1.90
C SER A 61 18.83 -3.20 -1.21
N ASP A 62 18.91 -3.21 0.11
CA ASP A 62 18.63 -4.35 0.99
C ASP A 62 17.14 -4.71 1.07
N CYS A 63 16.27 -3.95 0.43
CA CYS A 63 14.84 -4.20 0.42
C CYS A 63 14.20 -3.95 -0.94
N GLY A 64 13.16 -4.71 -1.24
CA GLY A 64 12.37 -4.56 -2.47
C GLY A 64 11.15 -5.44 -2.46
N GLU A 65 10.40 -5.38 -3.55
CA GLU A 65 9.15 -6.11 -3.67
C GLU A 65 8.90 -6.54 -5.12
N TYR A 66 8.23 -7.68 -5.28
CA TYR A 66 7.62 -8.08 -6.55
C TYR A 66 6.12 -7.91 -6.42
N GLU A 67 5.51 -7.20 -7.34
CA GLU A 67 4.09 -6.90 -7.32
C GLU A 67 3.45 -7.13 -8.67
N GLY A 68 2.29 -7.78 -8.64
CA GLY A 68 1.40 -7.93 -9.78
C GLY A 68 -0.01 -7.48 -9.40
N ALA A 69 -0.75 -6.93 -10.36
CA ALA A 69 -2.11 -6.52 -10.15
C ALA A 69 -3.04 -6.96 -11.28
N LEU A 70 -4.27 -7.27 -10.90
CA LEU A 70 -5.41 -7.49 -11.79
C LEU A 70 -6.38 -6.33 -11.63
N ARG A 71 -6.63 -5.63 -12.73
CA ARG A 71 -7.58 -4.52 -12.82
C ARG A 71 -8.74 -4.91 -13.71
N ILE A 72 -9.96 -4.61 -13.32
CA ILE A 72 -11.17 -4.80 -14.10
C ILE A 72 -11.56 -3.46 -14.71
N ASN A 73 -11.75 -3.41 -16.03
CA ASN A 73 -12.17 -2.19 -16.71
C ASN A 73 -13.69 -2.14 -16.81
N LEU A 74 -14.30 -1.22 -16.06
CA LEU A 74 -15.75 -0.94 -16.10
C LEU A 74 -15.98 0.43 -16.73
N HIS A 75 -16.34 0.41 -18.02
CA HIS A 75 -16.72 1.60 -18.81
C HIS A 75 -15.60 2.65 -18.94
N ASP A 76 -14.32 2.26 -18.84
CA ASP A 76 -13.15 3.15 -18.79
C ASP A 76 -13.20 4.22 -17.68
N GLN A 77 -14.15 4.08 -16.77
CA GLN A 77 -14.38 5.02 -15.67
C GLN A 77 -13.96 4.45 -14.33
N TRP A 78 -14.27 3.19 -14.08
CA TRP A 78 -14.10 2.52 -12.80
C TRP A 78 -13.22 1.31 -12.96
N PHE A 79 -12.25 1.18 -12.11
CA PHE A 79 -11.27 0.12 -12.17
C PHE A 79 -11.12 -0.55 -10.80
N PRO A 80 -11.99 -1.51 -10.45
CA PRO A 80 -11.71 -2.40 -9.32
C PRO A 80 -10.35 -3.06 -9.54
N ILE A 81 -9.52 -3.07 -8.50
CA ILE A 81 -8.17 -3.60 -8.59
C ILE A 81 -7.86 -4.50 -7.41
N PHE A 82 -7.17 -5.59 -7.71
CA PHE A 82 -6.61 -6.53 -6.77
C PHE A 82 -5.12 -6.65 -7.02
N GLU A 83 -4.31 -6.43 -5.99
CA GLU A 83 -2.85 -6.49 -6.08
C GLU A 83 -2.31 -7.53 -5.11
N LEU A 84 -1.31 -8.25 -5.57
CA LEU A 84 -0.57 -9.27 -4.81
C LEU A 84 0.91 -9.01 -4.98
N GLY A 85 1.66 -9.06 -3.89
CA GLY A 85 3.11 -8.94 -3.95
C GLY A 85 3.81 -9.73 -2.88
N ILE A 86 5.12 -9.83 -3.02
CA ILE A 86 6.04 -10.39 -2.05
C ILE A 86 7.09 -9.32 -1.76
N GLY A 87 7.15 -8.87 -0.51
CA GLY A 87 8.18 -7.97 -0.03
C GLY A 87 9.33 -8.73 0.61
N HIS A 88 10.53 -8.26 0.37
CA HIS A 88 11.76 -8.84 0.91
C HIS A 88 12.64 -7.74 1.47
N ALA A 89 13.24 -7.97 2.64
CA ALA A 89 14.29 -7.14 3.19
C ALA A 89 15.35 -8.05 3.82
N ASN A 90 16.62 -7.73 3.57
CA ASN A 90 17.76 -8.40 4.14
C ASN A 90 18.87 -7.36 4.41
N HIS A 91 18.83 -6.77 5.59
CA HIS A 91 19.82 -5.81 6.06
C HIS A 91 20.79 -6.52 6.97
N GLU A 92 22.02 -6.75 6.49
CA GLU A 92 22.98 -7.64 7.17
C GLU A 92 23.53 -7.08 8.47
N LYS A 93 23.81 -5.79 8.54
CA LYS A 93 24.30 -5.16 9.78
C LYS A 93 24.20 -3.63 9.68
N ASP A 94 23.42 -3.03 10.54
CA ASP A 94 23.40 -1.58 10.68
C ASP A 94 24.71 -1.07 11.32
N GLU A 95 25.34 -0.07 10.71
CA GLU A 95 26.63 0.46 11.16
C GLU A 95 26.57 1.09 12.57
N VAL A 96 25.41 1.55 13.01
CA VAL A 96 25.22 2.26 14.28
C VAL A 96 24.74 1.32 15.38
N THR A 97 23.73 0.50 15.09
CA THR A 97 23.08 -0.37 16.07
C THR A 97 23.65 -1.79 16.09
N GLY A 98 24.32 -2.20 15.01
CA GLY A 98 24.82 -3.55 14.83
C GLY A 98 23.72 -4.59 14.58
N LEU A 99 22.46 -4.15 14.39
CA LEU A 99 21.30 -5.03 14.17
C LEU A 99 21.26 -5.52 12.73
N ALA A 100 21.09 -6.82 12.57
CA ALA A 100 20.70 -7.45 11.33
C ALA A 100 19.18 -7.64 11.30
N TYR A 101 18.56 -7.41 10.13
CA TYR A 101 17.12 -7.54 9.95
C TYR A 101 16.80 -8.34 8.68
N LYS A 102 15.95 -9.34 8.82
CA LYS A 102 15.50 -10.14 7.67
C LYS A 102 14.02 -10.40 7.73
N THR A 103 13.35 -10.24 6.60
CA THR A 103 11.94 -10.60 6.43
C THR A 103 11.61 -10.92 4.98
N THR A 104 10.66 -11.82 4.76
CA THR A 104 10.08 -12.09 3.45
C THR A 104 8.66 -12.55 3.67
N ALA A 105 7.69 -11.80 3.12
CA ALA A 105 6.29 -12.21 3.21
C ALA A 105 5.44 -11.66 2.08
N PRO A 106 4.30 -12.32 1.78
CA PRO A 106 3.31 -11.82 0.86
C PRO A 106 2.50 -10.68 1.48
N TYR A 107 1.99 -9.81 0.62
CA TYR A 107 1.02 -8.78 0.96
C TYR A 107 -0.09 -8.69 -0.08
N PHE A 108 -1.22 -8.17 0.34
CA PHE A 108 -2.42 -8.08 -0.48
C PHE A 108 -2.97 -6.67 -0.44
N ARG A 109 -3.49 -6.20 -1.58
CA ARG A 109 -4.22 -4.94 -1.67
C ARG A 109 -5.50 -5.12 -2.46
N LEU A 110 -6.54 -4.47 -2.01
CA LEU A 110 -7.83 -4.41 -2.70
C LEU A 110 -8.28 -2.95 -2.76
N GLY A 111 -8.75 -2.51 -3.91
CA GLY A 111 -9.15 -1.13 -4.06
C GLY A 111 -9.92 -0.82 -5.33
N MET A 112 -10.04 0.46 -5.58
CA MET A 112 -10.76 1.01 -6.71
C MET A 112 -10.03 2.23 -7.24
N ASP A 113 -9.86 2.31 -8.55
CA ASP A 113 -9.41 3.49 -9.25
C ASP A 113 -10.56 4.14 -10.03
N TRP A 114 -10.53 5.44 -10.13
CA TRP A 114 -11.45 6.23 -10.96
C TRP A 114 -10.67 7.02 -11.98
N ASN A 115 -11.04 6.88 -13.23
CA ASN A 115 -10.53 7.73 -14.28
C ASN A 115 -11.09 9.15 -14.09
N ILE A 116 -10.23 10.10 -13.73
CA ILE A 116 -10.60 11.51 -13.51
C ILE A 116 -10.58 12.33 -14.79
N LYS A 117 -10.14 11.75 -15.88
CA LYS A 117 -10.08 12.42 -17.17
C LYS A 117 -11.49 12.74 -17.70
N LYS A 118 -11.68 13.88 -18.37
CA LYS A 118 -12.97 14.27 -18.94
C LYS A 118 -13.37 13.34 -20.08
N GLN A 119 -12.42 12.98 -20.95
CA GLN A 119 -12.62 12.00 -22.01
C GLN A 119 -12.18 10.62 -21.48
N LYS A 120 -13.16 9.78 -21.11
CA LYS A 120 -12.92 8.51 -20.43
C LYS A 120 -12.27 7.45 -21.33
N HIS A 121 -12.61 7.48 -22.64
CA HIS A 121 -12.24 6.45 -23.61
C HIS A 121 -10.93 6.72 -24.37
N ASP A 122 -10.15 7.70 -23.92
CA ASP A 122 -8.85 7.98 -24.50
C ASP A 122 -7.84 6.85 -24.20
N PRO A 123 -6.81 6.67 -25.05
CA PRO A 123 -5.81 5.62 -24.89
C PRO A 123 -4.89 5.84 -23.67
N TYR A 124 -4.91 7.00 -23.06
CA TYR A 124 -4.20 7.29 -21.81
C TYR A 124 -5.18 7.68 -20.72
N ARG A 125 -4.90 7.21 -19.50
CA ARG A 125 -5.77 7.35 -18.34
C ARG A 125 -5.04 8.17 -17.27
N ILE A 126 -5.78 9.04 -16.61
CA ILE A 126 -5.35 9.71 -15.38
C ILE A 126 -6.34 9.28 -14.32
N TYR A 127 -5.85 8.66 -13.26
CA TYR A 127 -6.73 8.10 -12.25
C TYR A 127 -6.31 8.46 -10.84
N ALA A 128 -7.28 8.51 -9.97
CA ALA A 128 -7.10 8.55 -8.54
C ALA A 128 -7.84 7.36 -7.93
N GLY A 129 -7.34 6.84 -6.83
CA GLY A 129 -7.92 5.67 -6.22
C GLY A 129 -7.54 5.49 -4.76
N PHE A 130 -8.07 4.45 -4.19
CA PHE A 130 -7.71 4.02 -2.84
C PHE A 130 -7.47 2.51 -2.80
N ARG A 131 -6.68 2.08 -1.80
CA ARG A 131 -6.41 0.68 -1.50
C ARG A 131 -6.56 0.45 0.00
N TYR A 132 -7.12 -0.69 0.35
CA TYR A 132 -6.93 -1.30 1.64
C TYR A 132 -5.92 -2.43 1.49
N ALA A 133 -4.92 -2.45 2.35
CA ALA A 133 -3.83 -3.38 2.25
C ALA A 133 -3.53 -4.04 3.60
N PHE A 134 -3.01 -5.27 3.54
CA PHE A 134 -2.58 -6.00 4.72
C PHE A 134 -1.48 -7.00 4.41
N THR A 135 -0.69 -7.30 5.44
CA THR A 135 0.32 -8.35 5.44
C THR A 135 0.39 -9.02 6.80
N ASN A 136 0.66 -10.32 6.78
CA ASN A 136 1.12 -11.08 7.93
C ASN A 136 2.52 -11.57 7.59
N TYR A 137 3.48 -11.28 8.45
CA TYR A 137 4.87 -11.56 8.17
C TYR A 137 5.59 -11.98 9.44
N SER A 138 6.73 -12.64 9.29
CA SER A 138 7.70 -12.83 10.35
C SER A 138 9.01 -12.11 10.01
N CYS A 139 9.73 -11.70 11.04
CA CYS A 139 11.02 -11.09 10.89
C CYS A 139 12.02 -11.64 11.91
N ASP A 140 13.28 -11.67 11.48
CA ASP A 140 14.41 -12.02 12.31
C ASP A 140 15.18 -10.74 12.63
N ILE A 141 15.48 -10.54 13.91
CA ILE A 141 16.25 -9.40 14.42
C ILE A 141 17.41 -9.97 15.24
N LEU A 142 18.60 -9.81 14.75
CA LEU A 142 19.81 -10.40 15.33
C LEU A 142 20.88 -9.35 15.58
N ASN A 143 21.63 -9.50 16.68
CA ASN A 143 22.83 -8.75 16.97
C ASN A 143 23.88 -9.66 17.63
N ASP A 144 24.86 -10.06 16.86
CA ASP A 144 25.90 -11.02 17.30
C ASP A 144 27.00 -10.37 18.13
N ASP A 145 27.10 -9.04 18.16
CA ASP A 145 28.20 -8.28 18.74
C ASP A 145 27.77 -7.29 19.84
N LEU A 146 26.68 -7.55 20.55
CA LEU A 146 26.25 -6.67 21.62
C LEU A 146 27.28 -6.65 22.75
N LYS A 147 28.03 -5.55 22.89
CA LYS A 147 29.04 -5.38 23.91
C LYS A 147 28.44 -4.75 25.15
N ASP A 148 28.57 -5.46 26.29
CA ASP A 148 28.24 -4.89 27.58
C ASP A 148 29.18 -3.70 27.86
N PRO A 149 28.66 -2.49 28.12
CA PRO A 149 29.48 -1.29 28.35
C PRO A 149 30.28 -1.35 29.64
N VAL A 150 29.89 -2.19 30.60
CA VAL A 150 30.56 -2.31 31.93
C VAL A 150 31.57 -3.46 31.94
N TRP A 151 31.12 -4.66 31.54
CA TRP A 151 31.88 -5.90 31.63
C TRP A 151 32.64 -6.24 30.35
N ARG A 152 32.36 -5.55 29.23
CA ARG A 152 32.93 -5.78 27.90
C ARG A 152 32.76 -7.22 27.38
N THR A 153 31.86 -7.95 27.97
CA THR A 153 31.47 -9.26 27.44
C THR A 153 30.64 -9.07 26.18
N VAL A 154 30.85 -9.94 25.21
CA VAL A 154 30.01 -10.01 24.01
C VAL A 154 28.87 -10.97 24.32
N SER A 155 27.65 -10.54 24.07
CA SER A 155 26.45 -11.37 24.15
C SER A 155 25.68 -11.32 22.84
N GLU A 156 25.18 -12.44 22.42
CA GLU A 156 24.23 -12.51 21.30
C GLU A 156 22.87 -12.02 21.79
N PHE A 157 22.25 -11.15 21.02
CA PHE A 157 20.90 -10.67 21.24
C PHE A 157 20.10 -10.83 19.97
N GLY A 158 18.93 -11.44 20.05
CA GLY A 158 18.05 -11.51 18.89
C GLY A 158 16.86 -12.41 19.11
N GLU A 159 15.89 -12.25 18.26
CA GLU A 159 14.75 -13.14 18.12
C GLU A 159 14.55 -13.48 16.65
N GLU A 160 14.25 -14.75 16.40
CA GLU A 160 13.89 -15.29 15.11
C GLU A 160 12.40 -15.56 15.05
N ASP A 161 11.82 -15.47 13.85
CA ASP A 161 10.40 -15.76 13.54
C ASP A 161 9.40 -14.93 14.38
N VAL A 162 9.74 -13.66 14.65
CA VAL A 162 8.83 -12.72 15.34
C VAL A 162 7.63 -12.46 14.46
N LYS A 163 6.45 -12.91 14.87
CA LYS A 163 5.22 -12.80 14.11
C LYS A 163 4.58 -11.44 14.24
N CYS A 164 4.42 -10.77 13.11
CA CYS A 164 3.85 -9.44 13.01
C CYS A 164 2.71 -9.39 11.98
N TYR A 165 1.84 -8.41 12.14
CA TYR A 165 0.84 -8.07 11.12
C TYR A 165 0.72 -6.56 10.98
N GLN A 166 0.35 -6.11 9.79
CA GLN A 166 0.08 -4.70 9.54
C GLN A 166 -1.05 -4.53 8.52
N HIS A 167 -1.91 -3.56 8.79
CA HIS A 167 -2.98 -3.10 7.91
C HIS A 167 -2.82 -1.62 7.66
N TRP A 168 -3.04 -1.20 6.41
CA TRP A 168 -2.93 0.21 6.04
C TRP A 168 -3.90 0.59 4.93
N LEU A 169 -4.11 1.90 4.77
CA LEU A 169 -4.80 2.49 3.64
C LEU A 169 -3.80 3.17 2.73
N GLU A 170 -4.09 3.14 1.42
CA GLU A 170 -3.33 3.88 0.43
C GLU A 170 -4.25 4.80 -0.36
N GLY A 171 -3.80 6.06 -0.53
CA GLY A 171 -4.29 6.96 -1.55
C GLY A 171 -3.39 6.84 -2.77
N VAL A 172 -3.99 6.69 -3.94
CA VAL A 172 -3.27 6.40 -5.18
C VAL A 172 -3.59 7.44 -6.22
N PHE A 173 -2.57 7.93 -6.92
CA PHE A 173 -2.69 8.74 -8.11
C PHE A 173 -1.78 8.19 -9.19
N GLY A 174 -2.30 8.04 -10.42
CA GLY A 174 -1.51 7.47 -11.49
C GLY A 174 -1.89 7.95 -12.88
N ILE A 175 -0.99 7.68 -13.80
CA ILE A 175 -1.12 7.99 -15.23
C ILE A 175 -0.69 6.75 -16.00
N ASP A 176 -1.56 6.23 -16.87
CA ASP A 176 -1.27 5.13 -17.78
C ASP A 176 -1.31 5.65 -19.22
N ALA A 177 -0.28 5.32 -19.98
CA ALA A 177 -0.18 5.65 -21.41
C ALA A 177 -0.09 4.38 -22.26
N SER A 178 -0.93 4.28 -23.29
CA SER A 178 -0.82 3.22 -24.28
C SER A 178 0.43 3.44 -25.14
N ILE A 179 1.21 2.39 -25.33
CA ILE A 179 2.43 2.40 -26.15
C ILE A 179 2.17 1.76 -27.50
N ILE A 180 1.76 0.48 -27.50
CA ILE A 180 1.49 -0.27 -28.73
C ILE A 180 0.40 -1.30 -28.43
N GLY A 181 -0.78 -1.17 -29.09
CA GLY A 181 -1.88 -2.12 -28.93
C GLY A 181 -2.32 -2.30 -27.48
N PRO A 182 -2.25 -3.50 -26.90
CA PRO A 182 -2.69 -3.77 -25.53
C PRO A 182 -1.68 -3.38 -24.46
N PHE A 183 -0.48 -2.90 -24.85
CA PHE A 183 0.61 -2.61 -23.92
C PHE A 183 0.60 -1.15 -23.47
N HIS A 184 0.63 -0.94 -22.16
CA HIS A 184 0.67 0.37 -21.53
C HIS A 184 1.83 0.45 -20.54
N LEU A 185 2.31 1.67 -20.33
CA LEU A 185 3.23 2.00 -19.25
C LEU A 185 2.55 3.02 -18.34
N GLY A 186 2.75 2.88 -17.04
CA GLY A 186 2.12 3.77 -16.07
C GLY A 186 3.03 4.15 -14.93
N TRP A 187 2.84 5.38 -14.46
CA TRP A 187 3.43 5.88 -13.22
C TRP A 187 2.34 5.97 -12.17
N THR A 188 2.67 5.53 -10.96
CA THR A 188 1.75 5.58 -9.82
C THR A 188 2.47 6.15 -8.61
N VAL A 189 1.87 7.13 -7.97
CA VAL A 189 2.28 7.65 -6.67
C VAL A 189 1.30 7.14 -5.64
N ARG A 190 1.81 6.58 -4.55
CA ARG A 190 1.01 6.00 -3.46
C ARG A 190 1.39 6.65 -2.15
N TYR A 191 0.41 7.18 -1.43
CA TYR A 191 0.54 7.60 -0.04
C TYR A 191 -0.10 6.53 0.83
N LYS A 192 0.67 5.96 1.76
CA LYS A 192 0.28 4.85 2.62
C LYS A 192 0.13 5.36 4.05
N ARG A 193 -0.96 5.02 4.72
CA ARG A 193 -1.22 5.36 6.12
C ARG A 193 -1.51 4.10 6.92
N ARG A 194 -0.68 3.81 7.92
CA ARG A 194 -0.87 2.69 8.84
C ARG A 194 -2.16 2.86 9.65
N LEU A 195 -2.95 1.77 9.77
CA LEU A 195 -4.16 1.70 10.59
C LEU A 195 -3.93 0.87 11.84
N PHE A 196 -3.55 -0.39 11.66
CA PHE A 196 -3.35 -1.36 12.72
C PHE A 196 -2.05 -2.10 12.47
N HIS A 197 -1.33 -2.44 13.53
CA HIS A 197 -0.13 -3.27 13.48
C HIS A 197 0.04 -3.98 14.81
N SER A 198 0.80 -5.07 14.81
CA SER A 198 1.37 -5.64 16.02
C SER A 198 2.83 -5.21 16.14
N GLU A 199 3.22 -4.84 17.33
CA GLU A 199 4.63 -4.74 17.70
C GLU A 199 5.09 -6.15 18.07
N GLY A 200 6.28 -6.55 17.62
CA GLY A 200 6.93 -7.78 18.08
C GLY A 200 7.39 -7.65 19.53
N ASP A 201 7.84 -8.74 20.12
CA ASP A 201 8.30 -8.75 21.52
C ASP A 201 9.51 -7.86 21.77
N ILE A 202 10.33 -7.60 20.73
CA ILE A 202 11.51 -6.70 20.78
C ILE A 202 11.17 -5.26 20.33
N GLY A 203 9.94 -4.99 19.90
CA GLY A 203 9.50 -3.68 19.40
C GLY A 203 9.11 -3.70 17.92
N ASN A 204 9.13 -2.53 17.28
CA ASN A 204 8.71 -2.38 15.88
C ASN A 204 9.74 -2.99 14.92
N SER A 205 9.25 -3.74 13.94
CA SER A 205 10.05 -4.19 12.80
C SER A 205 10.58 -2.99 11.98
N TRP A 206 11.76 -3.13 11.40
CA TRP A 206 12.35 -2.08 10.57
C TRP A 206 11.65 -1.89 9.22
N TYR A 207 11.25 -3.00 8.59
CA TYR A 207 10.61 -3.03 7.28
C TYR A 207 9.36 -3.90 7.31
N VAL A 208 8.32 -3.46 6.62
CA VAL A 208 7.06 -4.19 6.47
C VAL A 208 6.82 -4.49 5.01
N PRO A 209 6.67 -5.77 4.63
CA PRO A 209 6.40 -6.18 3.26
C PRO A 209 5.20 -5.46 2.65
N GLY A 210 5.38 -4.81 1.49
CA GLY A 210 4.36 -4.03 0.82
C GLY A 210 4.13 -2.62 1.36
N PHE A 211 4.46 -2.34 2.61
CA PHE A 211 4.37 -1.00 3.19
C PHE A 211 5.66 -0.20 2.99
N GLY A 212 6.81 -0.83 3.25
CA GLY A 212 8.13 -0.22 3.21
C GLY A 212 8.74 -0.06 4.61
N ILE A 213 9.55 0.98 4.83
CA ILE A 213 10.10 1.30 6.15
C ILE A 213 8.94 1.52 7.13
N ASN A 214 9.04 0.93 8.32
CA ASN A 214 7.97 0.94 9.30
C ASN A 214 7.85 2.31 9.99
N ASP A 215 6.92 3.10 9.50
CA ASP A 215 6.53 4.40 10.07
C ASP A 215 4.99 4.50 10.15
N SER A 216 4.50 5.64 10.60
CA SER A 216 3.07 5.95 10.61
C SER A 216 2.48 6.13 9.21
N ASP A 217 3.29 6.65 8.30
CA ASP A 217 2.96 6.87 6.89
C ASP A 217 4.18 6.66 6.00
N ASN A 218 3.92 6.41 4.73
CA ASN A 218 4.96 6.20 3.73
C ASN A 218 4.47 6.68 2.37
N MET A 219 5.41 7.06 1.51
CA MET A 219 5.12 7.46 0.14
C MET A 219 6.00 6.68 -0.83
N THR A 220 5.38 6.10 -1.86
CA THR A 220 6.10 5.32 -2.86
C THR A 220 5.70 5.73 -4.28
N ILE A 221 6.65 5.58 -5.19
CA ILE A 221 6.46 5.77 -6.62
C ILE A 221 6.72 4.43 -7.28
N ASN A 222 5.79 3.99 -8.13
CA ASN A 222 5.88 2.77 -8.89
C ASN A 222 5.86 3.08 -10.39
N PHE A 223 6.49 2.22 -11.17
CA PHE A 223 6.43 2.24 -12.62
C PHE A 223 5.96 0.88 -13.10
N ASN A 224 4.79 0.88 -13.74
CA ASN A 224 4.05 -0.33 -14.05
C ASN A 224 4.08 -0.62 -15.55
N PHE A 225 4.33 -1.86 -15.89
CA PHE A 225 4.04 -2.42 -17.20
C PHE A 225 2.64 -3.05 -17.16
N ILE A 226 1.76 -2.67 -18.09
CA ILE A 226 0.34 -3.04 -18.08
C ILE A 226 -0.04 -3.66 -19.42
N ILE A 227 -0.84 -4.72 -19.35
CA ILE A 227 -1.37 -5.44 -20.52
C ILE A 227 -2.89 -5.47 -20.40
N ASP A 228 -3.59 -4.83 -21.33
CA ASP A 228 -5.05 -4.91 -21.45
C ASP A 228 -5.43 -6.23 -22.16
N ILE A 229 -6.45 -6.96 -21.62
CA ILE A 229 -6.92 -8.27 -22.09
C ILE A 229 -8.41 -8.20 -22.38
#